data_95d577e5fda4381b2dff3a4a3baba791
#
_entry.id   95d577e5fda4381b2dff3a4a3baba791
#
_cell.length_a   1.000
_cell.length_b   1.000
_cell.length_c   1.000
_cell.angle_alpha   90.00
_cell.angle_beta   90.00
_cell.angle_gamma   90.00
#
_symmetry.space_group_name_H-M   'P 1'
#
loop_
_entity.id
_entity.type
_entity.pdbx_description
1 polymer ?
#
loop_
_entity_poly.entity_id
_entity_poly.type
_entity_poly.pdbx_seq_one_letter_code
_entity_poly.pdbx_strand_id
1 'polypeptide(L)'
;MGDYMKDIDVIYKGEILKLTRFWGNDKLCLWIKNPNQIKIPKMEFVGGYPNEYCIFLENLSSEELKEIKTIDGEILNIEELKNN
;
A
#
# COMPACT_ATOMS: atom_id res chain seq x y z
N MET A 1 9.21 17.53 13.35
CA MET A 1 8.70 17.65 12.54
C MET A 1 8.19 16.60 11.88
N GLY A 2 7.30 16.53 11.45
CA GLY A 2 6.52 15.54 10.96
C GLY A 2 7.23 14.63 10.04
N ASP A 3 7.57 13.53 10.53
CA ASP A 3 8.25 12.62 9.70
C ASP A 3 7.24 11.88 8.88
N TYR A 4 6.98 12.41 7.73
CA TYR A 4 6.12 11.69 6.82
C TYR A 4 6.86 10.44 6.37
N MET A 5 6.15 9.33 6.38
CA MET A 5 6.70 8.11 5.85
C MET A 5 6.97 8.30 4.37
N LYS A 6 8.17 7.97 3.93
CA LYS A 6 8.46 8.04 2.50
C LYS A 6 7.77 6.88 1.81
N ASP A 7 7.40 7.09 0.57
CA ASP A 7 6.81 6.02 -0.22
C ASP A 7 7.80 4.88 -0.38
N ILE A 8 7.32 3.68 -0.18
CA ILE A 8 8.16 2.48 -0.26
C ILE A 8 7.57 1.56 -1.31
N ASP A 9 8.41 1.09 -2.22
CA ASP A 9 7.97 0.08 -3.19
C ASP A 9 7.93 -1.27 -2.49
N VAL A 10 6.82 -1.97 -2.61
CA VAL A 10 6.64 -3.27 -1.99
C VAL A 10 6.06 -4.24 -3.00
N ILE A 11 6.12 -5.52 -2.66
CA ILE A 11 5.53 -6.57 -3.48
C ILE A 11 4.36 -7.16 -2.70
N TYR A 12 3.20 -7.20 -3.35
CA TYR A 12 2.01 -7.80 -2.75
C TYR A 12 1.26 -8.53 -3.85
N LYS A 13 0.97 -9.81 -3.62
CA LYS A 13 0.27 -10.66 -4.60
C LYS A 13 0.93 -10.64 -5.98
N GLY A 14 2.26 -10.60 -5.98
CA GLY A 14 3.01 -10.64 -7.22
C GLY A 14 3.12 -9.32 -7.96
N GLU A 15 2.60 -8.24 -7.39
CA GLU A 15 2.63 -6.93 -8.02
C GLU A 15 3.45 -5.96 -7.21
N ILE A 16 4.09 -5.03 -7.90
CA ILE A 16 4.85 -3.98 -7.23
C ILE A 16 3.93 -2.81 -7.00
N LEU A 17 3.71 -2.49 -5.73
CA LEU A 17 2.82 -1.42 -5.33
C LEU A 17 3.60 -0.45 -4.46
N LYS A 18 3.04 0.74 -4.27
CA LYS A 18 3.68 1.75 -3.44
C LYS A 18 2.97 1.80 -2.09
N LEU A 19 3.71 1.56 -1.03
CA LEU A 19 3.17 1.69 0.32
C LEU A 19 3.35 3.15 0.73
N THR A 20 2.26 3.83 1.01
CA THR A 20 2.28 5.26 1.30
C THR A 20 1.10 5.62 2.19
N ARG A 21 1.02 6.89 2.56
CA ARG A 21 -0.15 7.39 3.29
C ARG A 21 -1.05 8.12 2.29
N PHE A 22 -2.33 7.80 2.35
CA PHE A 22 -3.29 8.43 1.46
C PHE A 22 -3.46 9.90 1.85
N TRP A 23 -3.33 10.78 0.89
CA TRP A 23 -3.34 12.23 1.16
C TRP A 23 -4.63 12.74 1.78
N GLY A 24 -5.74 12.06 1.54
CA GLY A 24 -7.04 12.52 2.02
C GLY A 24 -7.33 12.21 3.49
N ASN A 25 -6.78 11.12 4.02
CA ASN A 25 -7.08 10.71 5.38
C ASN A 25 -5.85 10.23 6.16
N ASP A 26 -4.69 10.34 5.57
CA ASP A 26 -3.41 9.97 6.18
C ASP A 26 -3.33 8.49 6.60
N LYS A 27 -4.17 7.65 6.04
CA LYS A 27 -4.15 6.21 6.34
C LYS A 27 -3.16 5.51 5.44
N LEU A 28 -2.54 4.44 5.97
CA LEU A 28 -1.62 3.65 5.17
C LEU A 28 -2.38 2.91 4.09
N CYS A 29 -1.82 2.91 2.89
CA CYS A 29 -2.43 2.20 1.77
C CYS A 29 -1.37 1.70 0.80
N LEU A 30 -1.76 0.76 -0.04
CA LEU A 30 -0.94 0.30 -1.15
C LEU A 30 -1.49 0.97 -2.40
N TRP A 31 -0.72 1.89 -2.95
CA TRP A 31 -1.12 2.62 -4.14
C TRP A 31 -0.69 1.85 -5.39
N ILE A 32 -1.58 1.78 -6.36
CA ILE A 32 -1.34 0.98 -7.55
C ILE A 32 -0.68 1.85 -8.63
N LYS A 33 0.51 1.48 -9.02
CA LYS A 33 1.27 2.24 -10.01
C LYS A 33 0.81 2.01 -11.44
N ASN A 34 0.25 0.86 -11.72
CA ASN A 34 -0.16 0.53 -13.07
C ASN A 34 -1.51 -0.19 -13.05
N PRO A 35 -2.59 0.57 -12.86
CA PRO A 35 -3.91 -0.02 -12.66
C PRO A 35 -4.42 -0.84 -13.83
N ASN A 36 -3.88 -0.67 -15.02
CA ASN A 36 -4.38 -1.38 -16.18
C ASN A 36 -4.11 -2.88 -16.15
N GLN A 37 -3.20 -3.32 -15.32
CA GLN A 37 -2.80 -4.72 -15.29
C GLN A 37 -3.11 -5.41 -13.98
N ILE A 38 -3.65 -4.70 -13.01
CA ILE A 38 -3.76 -5.22 -11.67
C ILE A 38 -5.18 -5.61 -11.33
N LYS A 39 -5.34 -6.86 -10.87
CA LYS A 39 -6.63 -7.34 -10.39
C LYS A 39 -6.40 -7.95 -9.02
N ILE A 40 -6.25 -7.09 -8.03
CA ILE A 40 -6.02 -7.53 -6.66
C ILE A 40 -7.30 -7.30 -5.86
N PRO A 41 -7.68 -8.25 -5.00
CA PRO A 41 -8.87 -8.07 -4.17
C PRO A 41 -8.77 -6.85 -3.28
N LYS A 42 -9.90 -6.25 -2.98
CA LYS A 42 -10.00 -5.09 -2.08
C LYS A 42 -9.43 -3.79 -2.61
N MET A 43 -9.16 -3.71 -3.92
CA MET A 43 -8.78 -2.46 -4.54
C MET A 43 -9.97 -1.50 -4.55
N GLU A 44 -9.70 -0.24 -4.22
CA GLU A 44 -10.72 0.79 -4.26
C GLU A 44 -10.30 1.90 -5.21
N PHE A 45 -11.25 2.37 -6.01
CA PHE A 45 -11.00 3.49 -6.89
C PHE A 45 -10.98 4.77 -6.04
N VAL A 46 -9.91 5.53 -6.15
CA VAL A 46 -9.76 6.74 -5.34
C VAL A 46 -9.68 8.00 -6.19
N GLY A 47 -9.93 7.89 -7.46
CA GLY A 47 -9.91 9.05 -8.36
C GLY A 47 -8.57 9.21 -9.04
N GLY A 48 -8.31 10.42 -9.53
CA GLY A 48 -7.03 10.68 -10.16
C GLY A 48 -7.07 10.56 -11.67
N TYR A 49 -5.95 10.91 -12.30
CA TYR A 49 -5.84 10.92 -13.74
C TYR A 49 -4.43 10.49 -14.11
N PRO A 50 -4.26 9.31 -14.69
CA PRO A 50 -5.30 8.32 -14.97
C PRO A 50 -5.90 7.78 -13.68
N ASN A 51 -6.88 6.88 -13.81
CA ASN A 51 -7.58 6.33 -12.65
C ASN A 51 -6.60 5.73 -11.65
N GLU A 52 -6.72 6.14 -10.40
CA GLU A 52 -5.87 5.62 -9.34
C GLU A 52 -6.66 4.71 -8.43
N TYR A 53 -6.01 3.65 -7.97
CA TYR A 53 -6.61 2.70 -7.07
C TYR A 53 -5.68 2.49 -5.88
N CYS A 54 -6.23 2.15 -4.74
CA CYS A 54 -5.40 1.78 -3.61
C CYS A 54 -6.10 0.74 -2.76
N ILE A 55 -5.31 0.11 -1.89
CA ILE A 55 -5.81 -0.87 -0.95
C ILE A 55 -5.45 -0.33 0.42
N PHE A 56 -6.46 0.03 1.23
CA PHE A 56 -6.19 0.52 2.58
C PHE A 56 -5.81 -0.64 3.48
N LEU A 57 -4.71 -0.49 4.21
CA LEU A 57 -4.20 -1.58 5.05
C LEU A 57 -5.18 -1.96 6.15
N GLU A 58 -6.03 -1.03 6.59
CA GLU A 58 -7.02 -1.34 7.60
C GLU A 58 -8.03 -2.39 7.13
N ASN A 59 -8.15 -2.57 5.81
CA ASN A 59 -9.07 -3.55 5.24
C ASN A 59 -8.42 -4.92 5.03
N LEU A 60 -7.15 -5.05 5.37
CA LEU A 60 -6.43 -6.30 5.20
C LEU A 60 -6.34 -7.04 6.53
N SER A 61 -6.45 -8.37 6.45
CA SER A 61 -6.32 -9.20 7.64
C SER A 61 -4.85 -9.28 8.07
N SER A 62 -4.61 -9.80 9.27
CA SER A 62 -3.24 -9.97 9.74
C SER A 62 -2.42 -10.83 8.79
N GLU A 63 -3.03 -11.86 8.22
CA GLU A 63 -2.32 -12.73 7.30
C GLU A 63 -2.01 -12.02 5.99
N GLU A 64 -2.95 -11.22 5.51
CA GLU A 64 -2.72 -10.45 4.29
C GLU A 64 -1.63 -9.42 4.48
N LEU A 65 -1.57 -8.80 5.65
CA LEU A 65 -0.51 -7.83 5.93
C LEU A 65 0.87 -8.47 5.89
N LYS A 66 0.97 -9.74 6.30
CA LYS A 66 2.24 -10.45 6.28
C LYS A 66 2.71 -10.79 4.87
N GLU A 67 1.83 -10.71 3.90
CA GLU A 67 2.18 -10.96 2.51
C GLU A 67 2.86 -9.77 1.86
N ILE A 68 2.82 -8.61 2.50
CA ILE A 68 3.46 -7.41 1.97
C ILE A 68 4.95 -7.47 2.29
N LYS A 69 5.78 -7.44 1.26
CA LYS A 69 7.23 -7.55 1.43
C LYS A 69 7.95 -6.44 0.69
N THR A 70 9.14 -6.13 1.15
CA THR A 70 9.97 -5.17 0.43
C THR A 70 10.40 -5.78 -0.89
N ILE A 71 10.99 -4.97 -1.75
CA ILE A 71 11.50 -5.45 -3.04
C ILE A 71 12.56 -6.55 -2.82
N ASP A 72 13.29 -6.46 -1.69
CA ASP A 72 14.31 -7.46 -1.37
C ASP A 72 13.71 -8.72 -0.73
N GLY A 73 12.41 -8.76 -0.55
CA GLY A 73 11.75 -9.95 -0.01
C GLY A 73 11.62 -9.99 1.50
N GLU A 74 11.97 -8.92 2.18
CA GLU A 74 11.87 -8.86 3.63
C GLU A 74 10.45 -8.50 4.06
N ILE A 75 10.02 -9.07 5.17
CA ILE A 75 8.70 -8.78 5.71
C ILE A 75 8.74 -7.41 6.40
N LEU A 76 7.77 -6.57 6.06
CA LEU A 76 7.69 -5.25 6.67
C LEU A 76 6.97 -5.32 8.01
N ASN A 77 7.43 -4.50 8.95
CA ASN A 77 6.77 -4.39 10.24
C ASN A 77 5.71 -3.28 10.13
N ILE A 78 4.51 -3.68 9.76
CA ILE A 78 3.42 -2.73 9.53
C ILE A 78 3.03 -2.01 10.82
N GLU A 79 3.09 -2.70 11.96
CA GLU A 79 2.75 -2.07 13.23
C GLU A 79 3.69 -0.92 13.56
N GLU A 80 4.95 -1.08 13.23
CA GLU A 80 5.93 -0.03 13.46
C GLU A 80 5.62 1.18 12.57
N LEU A 81 5.22 0.93 11.35
CA LEU A 81 4.87 2.00 10.42
C LEU A 81 3.62 2.74 10.87
N LYS A 82 2.67 2.04 11.44
CA LYS A 82 1.44 2.67 11.92
C LYS A 82 1.69 3.61 13.08
N ASN A 83 2.72 3.35 13.86
CA ASN A 83 3.02 4.15 15.04
C ASN A 83 3.90 5.37 14.76
N ASN A 84 4.29 5.56 13.54
CA ASN A 84 5.12 6.73 13.19
C ASN A 84 4.29 7.90 12.70
#